data_f3c4f03e26da55d14e13096b0eddf5c6
#
_entry.id   f3c4f03e26da55d14e13096b0eddf5c6
#
_cell.length_a   1.000
_cell.length_b   1.000
_cell.length_c   1.000
_cell.angle_alpha   90.00
_cell.angle_beta   90.00
_cell.angle_gamma   90.00
#
_symmetry.space_group_name_H-M   'P 1'
#
loop_
_entity.id
_entity.type
_entity.pdbx_description
1 polymer ?
#
loop_
_entity_poly.entity_id
_entity_poly.type
_entity_poly.pdbx_seq_one_letter_code
_entity_poly.pdbx_strand_id
1 'polypeptide(L)'
;MSASNRAAFFLFVQPLPIAYPRIMDAKQRAGEAALAHVKDGMIVGLGTGSTAKYFIEAVGKALREGKLRDVRGIPTSVNSEKLARDAGLPVLTFAQTSKIDVTVDGADEIAPDLTLIKGLGGALLREKLVAQNSAKLIIIADASKLVTKLGTKFPLPVEVTPFGWEASERFLRDQGCTPALRRGAGGEIFVTDNGNYIFDCKFTEIADPRELNQKLAIRAGIVESGLFIDLAQMAIIADDQATWTIARP
;
A
#
# COMPACT_ATOMS: atom_id res chain seq x y z
N MET A 1 37.90 -0.75 73.94
CA MET A 1 36.54 -0.46 73.47
C MET A 1 36.52 -0.71 71.95
N SER A 2 35.93 -1.81 71.59
CA SER A 2 35.96 -2.36 70.23
C SER A 2 34.71 -1.88 69.47
N ALA A 3 34.91 -1.26 68.31
CA ALA A 3 33.85 -0.94 67.39
C ALA A 3 33.91 -1.95 66.23
N SER A 4 32.87 -2.80 66.20
CA SER A 4 32.64 -3.87 65.24
C SER A 4 32.28 -3.28 63.86
N ASN A 5 33.07 -3.61 62.86
CA ASN A 5 32.85 -3.21 61.44
C ASN A 5 31.98 -4.31 60.77
N ARG A 6 30.68 -4.07 60.61
CA ARG A 6 29.80 -4.91 59.82
C ARG A 6 29.77 -4.37 58.38
N ALA A 7 30.52 -5.00 57.50
CA ALA A 7 30.43 -4.78 56.07
C ALA A 7 29.11 -5.43 55.55
N ALA A 8 28.18 -4.61 55.09
CA ALA A 8 26.99 -5.07 54.43
C ALA A 8 27.32 -5.42 52.96
N PHE A 9 27.21 -6.71 52.61
CA PHE A 9 27.28 -7.17 51.23
C PHE A 9 25.99 -6.78 50.52
N PHE A 10 26.03 -5.76 49.69
CA PHE A 10 24.98 -5.49 48.72
C PHE A 10 25.16 -6.44 47.52
N LEU A 11 24.31 -7.47 47.42
CA LEU A 11 24.16 -8.27 46.22
C LEU A 11 23.48 -7.39 45.15
N PHE A 12 24.28 -6.96 44.19
CA PHE A 12 23.74 -6.38 42.93
C PHE A 12 23.10 -7.50 42.12
N VAL A 13 21.77 -7.65 42.25
CA VAL A 13 20.96 -8.45 41.30
C VAL A 13 20.80 -7.62 40.03
N GLN A 14 21.56 -7.93 38.98
CA GLN A 14 21.30 -7.37 37.67
C GLN A 14 19.94 -7.88 37.19
N PRO A 15 18.97 -7.01 36.79
CA PRO A 15 17.76 -7.48 36.19
C PRO A 15 18.09 -8.12 34.85
N LEU A 16 17.68 -9.37 34.66
CA LEU A 16 17.70 -10.03 33.37
C LEU A 16 16.87 -9.17 32.40
N PRO A 17 17.32 -8.96 31.15
CA PRO A 17 16.53 -8.24 30.16
C PRO A 17 15.23 -9.00 29.93
N ILE A 18 14.14 -8.48 30.45
CA ILE A 18 12.80 -8.95 30.11
C ILE A 18 12.63 -8.62 28.62
N ALA A 19 12.71 -9.62 27.75
CA ALA A 19 12.33 -9.49 26.35
C ALA A 19 10.82 -9.27 26.33
N TYR A 20 10.39 -8.02 26.26
CA TYR A 20 9.00 -7.69 25.96
C TYR A 20 8.66 -8.33 24.61
N PRO A 21 7.53 -9.02 24.47
CA PRO A 21 7.11 -9.51 23.17
C PRO A 21 7.08 -8.32 22.21
N ARG A 22 7.75 -8.44 21.06
CA ARG A 22 7.82 -7.39 20.05
C ARG A 22 6.38 -7.04 19.68
N ILE A 23 5.90 -5.86 20.08
CA ILE A 23 4.58 -5.38 19.72
C ILE A 23 4.58 -5.32 18.19
N MET A 24 3.73 -6.13 17.57
CA MET A 24 3.63 -6.20 16.12
C MET A 24 3.06 -4.87 15.62
N ASP A 25 3.76 -4.22 14.69
CA ASP A 25 3.31 -2.99 14.03
C ASP A 25 1.94 -3.22 13.36
N ALA A 26 1.03 -2.24 13.41
CA ALA A 26 -0.29 -2.30 12.80
C ALA A 26 -0.24 -2.70 11.31
N LYS A 27 0.74 -2.20 10.56
CA LYS A 27 0.95 -2.57 9.15
C LYS A 27 1.32 -4.03 8.98
N GLN A 28 2.21 -4.55 9.83
CA GLN A 28 2.58 -5.96 9.83
C GLN A 28 1.36 -6.83 10.14
N ARG A 29 0.58 -6.44 11.14
CA ARG A 29 -0.65 -7.16 11.54
C ARG A 29 -1.67 -7.21 10.41
N ALA A 30 -1.94 -6.08 9.74
CA ALA A 30 -2.84 -6.05 8.59
C ALA A 30 -2.31 -6.90 7.42
N GLY A 31 -1.00 -6.82 7.12
CA GLY A 31 -0.37 -7.58 6.05
C GLY A 31 -0.43 -9.09 6.29
N GLU A 32 -0.08 -9.55 7.50
CA GLU A 32 -0.12 -10.97 7.84
C GLU A 32 -1.55 -11.52 7.90
N ALA A 33 -2.54 -10.73 8.36
CA ALA A 33 -3.94 -11.14 8.39
C ALA A 33 -4.50 -11.43 6.99
N ALA A 34 -4.02 -10.73 5.96
CA ALA A 34 -4.43 -10.95 4.59
C ALA A 34 -4.03 -12.32 4.04
N LEU A 35 -3.04 -13.01 4.65
CA LEU A 35 -2.63 -14.36 4.25
C LEU A 35 -3.79 -15.37 4.30
N ALA A 36 -4.78 -15.17 5.17
CA ALA A 36 -5.96 -16.03 5.28
C ALA A 36 -6.81 -16.08 3.99
N HIS A 37 -6.61 -15.14 3.08
CA HIS A 37 -7.31 -15.06 1.79
C HIS A 37 -6.53 -15.70 0.64
N VAL A 38 -5.33 -16.22 0.88
CA VAL A 38 -4.52 -16.93 -0.11
C VAL A 38 -4.66 -18.42 0.07
N LYS A 39 -4.85 -19.14 -1.05
CA LYS A 39 -4.97 -20.60 -1.08
C LYS A 39 -3.97 -21.19 -2.07
N ASP A 40 -3.74 -22.50 -1.98
CA ASP A 40 -2.89 -23.23 -2.91
C ASP A 40 -3.31 -23.00 -4.38
N GLY A 41 -2.31 -22.87 -5.25
CA GLY A 41 -2.51 -22.67 -6.69
C GLY A 41 -2.94 -21.29 -7.13
N MET A 42 -3.21 -20.35 -6.21
CA MET A 42 -3.65 -18.99 -6.56
C MET A 42 -2.58 -18.17 -7.25
N ILE A 43 -3.02 -17.29 -8.13
CA ILE A 43 -2.24 -16.17 -8.66
C ILE A 43 -2.65 -14.92 -7.88
N VAL A 44 -1.67 -14.31 -7.22
CA VAL A 44 -1.87 -13.23 -6.27
C VAL A 44 -1.28 -11.93 -6.81
N GLY A 45 -2.08 -10.86 -6.89
CA GLY A 45 -1.58 -9.52 -7.13
C GLY A 45 -0.84 -9.00 -5.88
N LEU A 46 0.39 -8.54 -6.09
CA LEU A 46 1.30 -8.12 -5.03
C LEU A 46 1.40 -6.61 -5.01
N GLY A 47 0.72 -5.98 -4.06
CA GLY A 47 0.66 -4.54 -3.90
C GLY A 47 2.01 -3.87 -3.63
N THR A 48 1.99 -2.55 -3.58
CA THR A 48 3.16 -1.70 -3.34
C THR A 48 3.04 -0.95 -2.02
N GLY A 49 4.17 -0.71 -1.36
CA GLY A 49 4.27 0.09 -0.15
C GLY A 49 4.57 -0.69 1.13
N SER A 50 4.66 0.05 2.23
CA SER A 50 5.18 -0.49 3.51
C SER A 50 4.28 -1.57 4.13
N THR A 51 2.96 -1.53 3.91
CA THR A 51 2.02 -2.55 4.41
C THR A 51 2.03 -3.78 3.50
N ALA A 52 2.02 -3.59 2.17
CA ALA A 52 2.07 -4.66 1.19
C ALA A 52 3.34 -5.51 1.31
N LYS A 53 4.47 -4.91 1.72
CA LYS A 53 5.72 -5.63 2.02
C LYS A 53 5.48 -6.78 3.01
N TYR A 54 4.79 -6.55 4.11
CA TYR A 54 4.54 -7.58 5.12
C TYR A 54 3.67 -8.73 4.58
N PHE A 55 2.72 -8.43 3.70
CA PHE A 55 1.93 -9.44 3.03
C PHE A 55 2.81 -10.31 2.10
N ILE A 56 3.66 -9.69 1.27
CA ILE A 56 4.58 -10.41 0.37
C ILE A 56 5.51 -11.33 1.17
N GLU A 57 6.09 -10.81 2.25
CA GLU A 57 6.98 -11.58 3.14
C GLU A 57 6.23 -12.75 3.81
N ALA A 58 4.96 -12.55 4.23
CA ALA A 58 4.13 -13.59 4.83
C ALA A 58 3.80 -14.71 3.83
N VAL A 59 3.46 -14.38 2.58
CA VAL A 59 3.22 -15.37 1.51
C VAL A 59 4.50 -16.17 1.25
N GLY A 60 5.64 -15.50 1.07
CA GLY A 60 6.93 -16.17 0.85
C GLY A 60 7.33 -17.08 2.03
N LYS A 61 7.09 -16.64 3.26
CA LYS A 61 7.29 -17.48 4.44
C LYS A 61 6.39 -18.72 4.43
N ALA A 62 5.10 -18.56 4.12
CA ALA A 62 4.14 -19.66 4.08
C ALA A 62 4.50 -20.70 3.00
N LEU A 63 5.03 -20.26 1.85
CA LEU A 63 5.55 -21.15 0.80
C LEU A 63 6.77 -21.95 1.30
N ARG A 64 7.75 -21.30 1.93
CA ARG A 64 8.94 -21.97 2.48
C ARG A 64 8.60 -22.97 3.60
N GLU A 65 7.58 -22.67 4.39
CA GLU A 65 7.10 -23.55 5.46
C GLU A 65 6.16 -24.66 4.96
N GLY A 66 5.85 -24.72 3.66
CA GLY A 66 4.92 -25.71 3.07
C GLY A 66 3.46 -25.52 3.46
N LYS A 67 3.11 -24.37 4.06
CA LYS A 67 1.71 -24.00 4.41
C LYS A 67 0.90 -23.56 3.19
N LEU A 68 1.57 -23.08 2.15
CA LEU A 68 1.02 -22.78 0.84
C LEU A 68 1.84 -23.48 -0.24
N ARG A 69 1.18 -23.84 -1.35
CA ARG A 69 1.80 -24.53 -2.51
C ARG A 69 1.34 -23.86 -3.80
N ASP A 70 2.24 -23.81 -4.79
CA ASP A 70 1.96 -23.32 -6.16
C ASP A 70 1.37 -21.90 -6.24
N VAL A 71 1.57 -21.07 -5.21
CA VAL A 71 1.18 -19.66 -5.25
C VAL A 71 2.20 -18.88 -6.07
N ARG A 72 1.71 -18.05 -6.99
CA ARG A 72 2.51 -17.21 -7.87
C ARG A 72 2.02 -15.76 -7.79
N GLY A 73 2.89 -14.79 -8.04
CA GLY A 73 2.58 -13.38 -7.85
C GLY A 73 2.64 -12.58 -9.15
N ILE A 74 1.77 -11.56 -9.27
CA ILE A 74 1.91 -10.47 -10.25
C ILE A 74 2.17 -9.18 -9.47
N PRO A 75 3.38 -8.59 -9.60
CA PRO A 75 3.75 -7.41 -8.85
C PRO A 75 3.17 -6.13 -9.47
N THR A 76 2.87 -5.15 -8.62
CA THR A 76 2.37 -3.82 -9.01
C THR A 76 3.49 -2.78 -9.17
N SER A 77 4.74 -3.14 -8.93
CA SER A 77 5.91 -2.26 -9.12
C SER A 77 7.21 -3.07 -9.22
N VAL A 78 8.27 -2.43 -9.71
CA VAL A 78 9.62 -3.02 -9.70
C VAL A 78 10.05 -3.36 -8.27
N ASN A 79 9.68 -2.53 -7.30
CA ASN A 79 10.00 -2.80 -5.89
C ASN A 79 9.24 -4.02 -5.33
N SER A 80 7.94 -4.16 -5.61
CA SER A 80 7.18 -5.34 -5.17
C SER A 80 7.64 -6.62 -5.88
N GLU A 81 8.08 -6.53 -7.14
CA GLU A 81 8.71 -7.64 -7.84
C GLU A 81 9.99 -8.11 -7.13
N LYS A 82 10.87 -7.16 -6.80
CA LYS A 82 12.09 -7.46 -6.06
C LYS A 82 11.78 -8.14 -4.72
N LEU A 83 10.85 -7.57 -3.94
CA LEU A 83 10.43 -8.13 -2.65
C LEU A 83 9.88 -9.56 -2.79
N ALA A 84 9.07 -9.82 -3.82
CA ALA A 84 8.52 -11.15 -4.08
C ALA A 84 9.63 -12.17 -4.37
N ARG A 85 10.58 -11.81 -5.26
CA ARG A 85 11.73 -12.67 -5.59
C ARG A 85 12.62 -12.94 -4.36
N ASP A 86 12.91 -11.91 -3.56
CA ASP A 86 13.70 -12.02 -2.32
C ASP A 86 12.99 -12.92 -1.29
N ALA A 87 11.64 -12.90 -1.26
CA ALA A 87 10.83 -13.77 -0.42
C ALA A 87 10.67 -15.20 -0.95
N GLY A 88 11.20 -15.51 -2.14
CA GLY A 88 11.08 -16.84 -2.78
C GLY A 88 9.72 -17.10 -3.43
N LEU A 89 8.93 -16.05 -3.72
CA LEU A 89 7.64 -16.14 -4.40
C LEU A 89 7.86 -16.07 -5.92
N PRO A 90 7.43 -17.09 -6.70
CA PRO A 90 7.53 -17.06 -8.16
C PRO A 90 6.68 -15.92 -8.75
N VAL A 91 7.26 -15.16 -9.67
CA VAL A 91 6.62 -13.99 -10.29
C VAL A 91 6.21 -14.30 -11.71
N LEU A 92 4.99 -13.91 -12.08
CA LEU A 92 4.42 -13.99 -13.41
C LEU A 92 4.25 -12.61 -14.04
N THR A 93 4.11 -12.59 -15.34
CA THR A 93 3.69 -11.44 -16.14
C THR A 93 2.29 -11.66 -16.70
N PHE A 94 1.63 -10.60 -17.19
CA PHE A 94 0.32 -10.71 -17.88
C PHE A 94 0.40 -11.55 -19.18
N ALA A 95 1.57 -11.75 -19.77
CA ALA A 95 1.74 -12.66 -20.90
C ALA A 95 1.62 -14.15 -20.50
N GLN A 96 1.82 -14.47 -19.22
CA GLN A 96 1.80 -15.84 -18.69
C GLN A 96 0.46 -16.20 -18.01
N THR A 97 -0.36 -15.21 -17.70
CA THR A 97 -1.69 -15.41 -17.11
C THR A 97 -2.63 -14.25 -17.41
N SER A 98 -3.90 -14.56 -17.60
CA SER A 98 -4.99 -13.58 -17.76
C SER A 98 -5.86 -13.47 -16.50
N LYS A 99 -5.57 -14.25 -15.46
CA LYS A 99 -6.39 -14.31 -14.24
C LYS A 99 -5.54 -14.04 -13.01
N ILE A 100 -6.05 -13.16 -12.14
CA ILE A 100 -5.54 -12.94 -10.78
C ILE A 100 -6.67 -13.28 -9.82
N ASP A 101 -6.43 -14.21 -8.90
CA ASP A 101 -7.46 -14.69 -7.98
C ASP A 101 -7.76 -13.69 -6.87
N VAL A 102 -6.72 -13.08 -6.32
CA VAL A 102 -6.82 -12.03 -5.30
C VAL A 102 -5.64 -11.08 -5.41
N THR A 103 -5.91 -9.79 -5.34
CA THR A 103 -4.87 -8.78 -5.13
C THR A 103 -4.96 -8.24 -3.70
N VAL A 104 -3.81 -8.15 -3.05
CA VAL A 104 -3.67 -7.53 -1.73
C VAL A 104 -2.76 -6.32 -1.86
N ASP A 105 -3.28 -5.13 -1.53
CA ASP A 105 -2.54 -3.88 -1.70
C ASP A 105 -2.83 -2.89 -0.57
N GLY A 106 -1.97 -1.89 -0.41
CA GLY A 106 -2.16 -0.78 0.50
C GLY A 106 -3.10 0.29 -0.04
N ALA A 107 -3.46 1.26 0.80
CA ALA A 107 -4.11 2.49 0.38
C ALA A 107 -3.59 3.68 1.20
N ASP A 108 -3.69 4.88 0.62
CA ASP A 108 -3.29 6.13 1.26
C ASP A 108 -4.47 6.77 2.01
N GLU A 109 -5.68 6.70 1.43
CA GLU A 109 -6.94 7.02 2.08
C GLU A 109 -8.02 5.98 1.73
N ILE A 110 -8.88 5.68 2.70
CA ILE A 110 -10.00 4.72 2.58
C ILE A 110 -11.28 5.40 3.07
N ALA A 111 -12.20 5.66 2.14
CA ALA A 111 -13.54 6.17 2.47
C ALA A 111 -14.48 5.04 2.93
N PRO A 112 -15.62 5.36 3.59
CA PRO A 112 -16.53 4.34 4.14
C PRO A 112 -17.11 3.36 3.11
N ASP A 113 -17.24 3.77 1.85
CA ASP A 113 -17.73 2.96 0.72
C ASP A 113 -16.61 2.16 0.02
N LEU A 114 -15.40 2.15 0.58
CA LEU A 114 -14.17 1.59 0.01
C LEU A 114 -13.73 2.25 -1.30
N THR A 115 -14.11 3.50 -1.55
CA THR A 115 -13.43 4.36 -2.51
C THR A 115 -12.10 4.79 -1.92
N LEU A 116 -11.01 4.74 -2.71
CA LEU A 116 -9.65 4.90 -2.20
C LEU A 116 -8.90 6.01 -2.90
N ILE A 117 -7.92 6.59 -2.19
CA ILE A 117 -6.75 7.22 -2.81
C ILE A 117 -5.56 6.29 -2.63
N LYS A 118 -4.83 6.06 -3.73
CA LYS A 118 -3.59 5.29 -3.79
C LYS A 118 -2.54 6.01 -4.65
N GLY A 119 -1.31 5.51 -4.63
CA GLY A 119 -0.27 5.98 -5.53
C GLY A 119 0.76 6.94 -4.91
N LEU A 120 0.78 7.16 -3.59
CA LEU A 120 1.87 7.90 -2.96
C LEU A 120 3.22 7.20 -3.17
N GLY A 121 3.23 5.87 -3.30
CA GLY A 121 4.41 5.08 -3.67
C GLY A 121 4.84 5.18 -5.14
N GLY A 122 4.09 5.89 -6.00
CA GLY A 122 4.44 6.11 -7.42
C GLY A 122 4.06 4.97 -8.37
N ALA A 123 3.26 3.97 -7.93
CA ALA A 123 2.95 2.77 -8.71
C ALA A 123 1.47 2.70 -9.18
N LEU A 124 0.70 3.79 -9.06
CA LEU A 124 -0.76 3.81 -9.21
C LEU A 124 -1.28 3.16 -10.49
N LEU A 125 -0.61 3.35 -11.62
CA LEU A 125 -1.03 2.77 -12.91
C LEU A 125 -0.97 1.23 -12.87
N ARG A 126 0.17 0.67 -12.43
CA ARG A 126 0.31 -0.79 -12.31
C ARG A 126 -0.58 -1.35 -11.21
N GLU A 127 -0.71 -0.66 -10.09
CA GLU A 127 -1.64 -1.03 -9.01
C GLU A 127 -3.07 -1.16 -9.53
N LYS A 128 -3.55 -0.15 -10.29
CA LYS A 128 -4.91 -0.17 -10.85
C LYS A 128 -5.07 -1.25 -11.92
N LEU A 129 -4.09 -1.41 -12.80
CA LEU A 129 -4.11 -2.44 -13.83
C LEU A 129 -4.22 -3.84 -13.21
N VAL A 130 -3.43 -4.14 -12.18
CA VAL A 130 -3.49 -5.43 -11.47
C VAL A 130 -4.83 -5.58 -10.74
N ALA A 131 -5.31 -4.54 -10.06
CA ALA A 131 -6.59 -4.56 -9.37
C ALA A 131 -7.78 -4.86 -10.31
N GLN A 132 -7.82 -4.21 -11.49
CA GLN A 132 -8.88 -4.39 -12.49
C GLN A 132 -8.88 -5.80 -13.12
N ASN A 133 -7.74 -6.49 -13.11
CA ASN A 133 -7.61 -7.85 -13.65
C ASN A 133 -7.71 -8.92 -12.55
N SER A 134 -8.13 -8.54 -11.35
CA SER A 134 -8.26 -9.42 -10.19
C SER A 134 -9.72 -9.76 -9.91
N ALA A 135 -9.97 -11.02 -9.57
CA ALA A 135 -11.31 -11.42 -9.12
C ALA A 135 -11.71 -10.75 -7.80
N LYS A 136 -10.71 -10.39 -6.97
CA LYS A 136 -10.92 -9.69 -5.69
C LYS A 136 -9.75 -8.78 -5.38
N LEU A 137 -10.04 -7.54 -4.96
CA LEU A 137 -9.07 -6.62 -4.35
C LEU A 137 -9.34 -6.50 -2.86
N ILE A 138 -8.32 -6.81 -2.06
CA ILE A 138 -8.31 -6.65 -0.60
C ILE A 138 -7.33 -5.54 -0.27
N ILE A 139 -7.79 -4.54 0.47
CA ILE A 139 -6.94 -3.46 0.96
C ILE A 139 -6.43 -3.81 2.36
N ILE A 140 -5.18 -3.54 2.62
CA ILE A 140 -4.53 -3.69 3.93
C ILE A 140 -3.98 -2.35 4.39
N ALA A 141 -4.35 -1.91 5.58
CA ALA A 141 -3.93 -0.60 6.08
C ALA A 141 -3.92 -0.53 7.61
N ASP A 142 -3.18 0.43 8.14
CA ASP A 142 -3.37 0.89 9.51
C ASP A 142 -4.57 1.84 9.59
N ALA A 143 -5.17 1.97 10.80
CA ALA A 143 -6.38 2.76 11.04
C ALA A 143 -6.24 4.25 10.67
N SER A 144 -5.01 4.79 10.60
CA SER A 144 -4.79 6.19 10.23
C SER A 144 -5.19 6.50 8.78
N LYS A 145 -5.37 5.48 7.94
CA LYS A 145 -5.77 5.61 6.53
C LYS A 145 -7.28 5.79 6.34
N LEU A 146 -8.08 5.56 7.36
CA LEU A 146 -9.52 5.79 7.31
C LEU A 146 -9.82 7.29 7.29
N VAL A 147 -10.68 7.70 6.37
CA VAL A 147 -11.16 9.08 6.21
C VAL A 147 -12.67 9.10 6.04
N THR A 148 -13.30 10.23 6.39
CA THR A 148 -14.71 10.44 6.08
C THR A 148 -14.93 10.92 4.66
N LYS A 149 -13.96 11.68 4.10
CA LYS A 149 -13.94 12.19 2.74
C LYS A 149 -12.52 12.10 2.18
N LEU A 150 -12.41 11.77 0.89
CA LEU A 150 -11.13 11.68 0.20
C LEU A 150 -10.48 13.03 -0.04
N GLY A 151 -9.15 13.04 -0.14
CA GLY A 151 -8.34 14.23 -0.39
C GLY A 151 -8.10 15.11 0.83
N THR A 152 -8.54 14.65 2.02
CA THR A 152 -8.44 15.43 3.27
C THR A 152 -7.10 15.25 3.98
N LYS A 153 -6.45 14.10 3.86
CA LYS A 153 -5.17 13.80 4.51
C LYS A 153 -3.99 13.84 3.54
N PHE A 154 -4.19 13.25 2.35
CA PHE A 154 -3.13 13.11 1.35
C PHE A 154 -3.54 13.72 0.02
N PRO A 155 -2.59 14.18 -0.80
CA PRO A 155 -2.88 14.61 -2.16
C PRO A 155 -3.31 13.42 -3.00
N LEU A 156 -4.10 13.68 -4.05
CA LEU A 156 -4.42 12.70 -5.08
C LEU A 156 -3.26 12.63 -6.09
N PRO A 157 -2.54 11.50 -6.21
CA PRO A 157 -1.56 11.33 -7.28
C PRO A 157 -2.25 11.17 -8.63
N VAL A 158 -1.73 11.89 -9.64
CA VAL A 158 -2.18 11.79 -11.04
C VAL A 158 -0.96 11.56 -11.91
N GLU A 159 -0.90 10.41 -12.58
CA GLU A 159 0.18 10.07 -13.51
C GLU A 159 -0.08 10.71 -14.87
N VAL A 160 0.93 11.37 -15.42
CA VAL A 160 0.85 12.15 -16.66
C VAL A 160 2.00 11.84 -17.59
N THR A 161 1.76 11.98 -18.91
CA THR A 161 2.84 11.84 -19.90
C THR A 161 3.88 12.95 -19.72
N PRO A 162 5.18 12.67 -19.95
CA PRO A 162 6.23 13.71 -19.95
C PRO A 162 6.00 14.80 -20.99
N PHE A 163 5.50 14.44 -22.17
CA PHE A 163 5.19 15.43 -23.20
C PHE A 163 3.95 16.24 -22.80
N GLY A 164 4.12 17.57 -22.66
CA GLY A 164 3.03 18.51 -22.40
C GLY A 164 2.48 18.46 -20.96
N TRP A 165 3.29 18.01 -19.99
CA TRP A 165 2.89 17.95 -18.58
C TRP A 165 2.43 19.32 -18.04
N GLU A 166 2.95 20.44 -18.58
CA GLU A 166 2.53 21.79 -18.20
C GLU A 166 1.06 22.08 -18.60
N ALA A 167 0.58 21.45 -19.68
CA ALA A 167 -0.84 21.54 -20.05
C ALA A 167 -1.71 20.70 -19.11
N SER A 168 -1.20 19.55 -18.67
CA SER A 168 -1.85 18.72 -17.65
C SER A 168 -1.92 19.44 -16.30
N GLU A 169 -0.85 20.15 -15.90
CA GLU A 169 -0.84 20.94 -14.67
C GLU A 169 -1.95 22.00 -14.66
N ARG A 170 -2.11 22.77 -15.76
CA ARG A 170 -3.18 23.78 -15.87
C ARG A 170 -4.56 23.15 -15.76
N PHE A 171 -4.79 22.06 -16.48
CA PHE A 171 -6.04 21.32 -16.41
C PHE A 171 -6.36 20.81 -15.00
N LEU A 172 -5.36 20.25 -14.29
CA LEU A 172 -5.51 19.78 -12.91
C LEU A 172 -5.88 20.92 -11.95
N ARG A 173 -5.25 22.09 -12.13
CA ARG A 173 -5.58 23.30 -11.36
C ARG A 173 -7.04 23.72 -11.55
N ASP A 174 -7.55 23.62 -12.78
CA ASP A 174 -8.95 23.93 -13.09
C ASP A 174 -9.94 22.93 -12.45
N GLN A 175 -9.47 21.75 -12.02
CA GLN A 175 -10.27 20.81 -11.22
C GLN A 175 -10.35 21.20 -9.73
N GLY A 176 -9.80 22.34 -9.32
CA GLY A 176 -9.89 22.85 -7.95
C GLY A 176 -8.83 22.34 -6.98
N CYS A 177 -7.75 21.73 -7.49
CA CYS A 177 -6.61 21.33 -6.67
C CYS A 177 -5.42 22.26 -6.81
N THR A 178 -4.44 22.10 -5.92
CA THR A 178 -3.09 22.64 -6.08
C THR A 178 -2.18 21.50 -6.51
N PRO A 179 -1.88 21.37 -7.83
CA PRO A 179 -1.00 20.33 -8.34
C PRO A 179 0.46 20.68 -8.04
N ALA A 180 1.24 19.70 -7.58
CA ALA A 180 2.67 19.82 -7.40
C ALA A 180 3.36 18.67 -8.15
N LEU A 181 4.25 19.01 -9.10
CA LEU A 181 5.02 18.00 -9.83
C LEU A 181 5.95 17.26 -8.85
N ARG A 182 5.77 15.94 -8.73
CA ARG A 182 6.51 15.14 -7.77
C ARG A 182 8.00 15.16 -8.05
N ARG A 183 8.79 15.27 -6.98
CA ARG A 183 10.25 15.28 -7.02
C ARG A 183 10.80 14.07 -6.27
N GLY A 184 11.93 13.55 -6.75
CA GLY A 184 12.75 12.59 -6.03
C GLY A 184 13.53 13.24 -4.87
N ALA A 185 14.24 12.41 -4.12
CA ALA A 185 15.00 12.85 -2.95
C ALA A 185 16.13 13.85 -3.28
N GLY A 186 16.66 13.84 -4.50
CA GLY A 186 17.67 14.78 -5.00
C GLY A 186 17.09 16.05 -5.64
N GLY A 187 15.75 16.22 -5.66
CA GLY A 187 15.07 17.37 -6.27
C GLY A 187 14.78 17.21 -7.76
N GLU A 188 15.24 16.15 -8.42
CA GLU A 188 14.91 15.78 -9.79
C GLU A 188 13.42 15.45 -9.94
N ILE A 189 12.89 15.51 -11.17
CA ILE A 189 11.51 15.07 -11.43
C ILE A 189 11.43 13.55 -11.16
N PHE A 190 10.44 13.14 -10.35
CA PHE A 190 10.17 11.73 -10.12
C PHE A 190 9.62 11.10 -11.40
N VAL A 191 10.20 9.97 -11.80
CA VAL A 191 9.79 9.18 -12.97
C VAL A 191 9.24 7.84 -12.49
N THR A 192 8.02 7.49 -12.94
CA THR A 192 7.38 6.22 -12.57
C THR A 192 8.08 5.03 -13.24
N ASP A 193 7.76 3.81 -12.80
CA ASP A 193 8.21 2.55 -13.45
C ASP A 193 7.80 2.45 -14.94
N ASN A 194 6.90 3.33 -15.41
CA ASN A 194 6.39 3.38 -16.77
C ASN A 194 6.96 4.56 -17.58
N GLY A 195 7.89 5.34 -17.00
CA GLY A 195 8.50 6.50 -17.67
C GLY A 195 7.65 7.78 -17.64
N ASN A 196 6.61 7.83 -16.82
CA ASN A 196 5.72 8.98 -16.71
C ASN A 196 6.06 9.85 -15.50
N TYR A 197 5.43 11.03 -15.41
CA TYR A 197 5.52 11.93 -14.25
C TYR A 197 4.27 11.80 -13.37
N ILE A 198 4.35 12.34 -12.14
CA ILE A 198 3.22 12.39 -11.22
C ILE A 198 3.01 13.82 -10.73
N PHE A 199 1.76 14.27 -10.77
CA PHE A 199 1.30 15.42 -9.99
C PHE A 199 0.66 14.93 -8.69
N ASP A 200 1.11 15.47 -7.56
CA ASP A 200 0.44 15.36 -6.27
C ASP A 200 -0.58 16.50 -6.16
N CYS A 201 -1.84 16.17 -6.40
CA CYS A 201 -2.95 17.13 -6.45
C CYS A 201 -3.56 17.30 -5.07
N LYS A 202 -3.26 18.41 -4.38
CA LYS A 202 -3.80 18.71 -3.06
C LYS A 202 -5.18 19.35 -3.19
N PHE A 203 -6.19 18.69 -2.66
CA PHE A 203 -7.55 19.20 -2.46
C PHE A 203 -7.77 19.58 -0.99
N THR A 204 -8.81 20.38 -0.70
CA THR A 204 -9.35 20.48 0.66
C THR A 204 -10.17 19.23 0.99
N GLU A 205 -11.00 18.81 0.04
CA GLU A 205 -11.72 17.52 -0.02
C GLU A 205 -12.09 17.24 -1.47
N ILE A 206 -12.28 15.98 -1.82
CA ILE A 206 -12.84 15.58 -3.12
C ILE A 206 -14.33 15.32 -2.92
N ALA A 207 -15.16 16.28 -3.34
CA ALA A 207 -16.61 16.22 -3.10
C ALA A 207 -17.28 15.09 -3.89
N ASP A 208 -16.91 14.91 -5.15
CA ASP A 208 -17.38 13.82 -6.02
C ASP A 208 -16.19 13.11 -6.69
N PRO A 209 -15.69 12.01 -6.08
CA PRO A 209 -14.60 11.25 -6.66
C PRO A 209 -14.93 10.65 -8.03
N ARG A 210 -16.19 10.30 -8.29
CA ARG A 210 -16.61 9.69 -9.58
C ARG A 210 -16.58 10.68 -10.71
N GLU A 211 -17.15 11.88 -10.50
CA GLU A 211 -17.12 12.96 -11.48
C GLU A 211 -15.67 13.38 -11.78
N LEU A 212 -14.84 13.54 -10.74
CA LEU A 212 -13.43 13.88 -10.92
C LEU A 212 -12.70 12.80 -11.74
N ASN A 213 -12.88 11.53 -11.40
CA ASN A 213 -12.25 10.42 -12.12
C ASN A 213 -12.67 10.38 -13.61
N GLN A 214 -13.93 10.64 -13.93
CA GLN A 214 -14.40 10.73 -15.31
C GLN A 214 -13.72 11.86 -16.09
N LYS A 215 -13.60 13.05 -15.48
CA LYS A 215 -12.91 14.19 -16.10
C LYS A 215 -11.43 13.91 -16.35
N LEU A 216 -10.76 13.24 -15.40
CA LEU A 216 -9.36 12.85 -15.56
C LEU A 216 -9.18 11.80 -16.65
N ALA A 217 -10.04 10.78 -16.70
CA ALA A 217 -9.92 9.65 -17.62
C ALA A 217 -10.06 10.02 -19.11
N ILE A 218 -10.79 11.10 -19.45
CA ILE A 218 -10.98 11.54 -20.83
C ILE A 218 -9.96 12.60 -21.28
N ARG A 219 -9.09 13.06 -20.39
CA ARG A 219 -8.12 14.14 -20.68
C ARG A 219 -6.84 13.58 -21.27
N ALA A 220 -6.53 13.97 -22.52
CA ALA A 220 -5.26 13.64 -23.16
C ALA A 220 -4.09 14.17 -22.31
N GLY A 221 -3.06 13.36 -22.12
CA GLY A 221 -1.91 13.64 -21.27
C GLY A 221 -2.05 13.15 -19.82
N ILE A 222 -3.25 12.87 -19.35
CA ILE A 222 -3.47 12.10 -18.11
C ILE A 222 -3.37 10.61 -18.46
N VAL A 223 -2.52 9.89 -17.75
CA VAL A 223 -2.34 8.44 -17.92
C VAL A 223 -3.27 7.69 -16.97
N GLU A 224 -3.24 8.05 -15.69
CA GLU A 224 -4.10 7.45 -14.66
C GLU A 224 -4.17 8.34 -13.42
N SER A 225 -5.21 8.16 -12.60
CA SER A 225 -5.37 8.82 -11.31
C SER A 225 -5.31 7.82 -10.15
N GLY A 226 -4.95 8.31 -8.97
CA GLY A 226 -4.95 7.52 -7.74
C GLY A 226 -6.35 7.26 -7.16
N LEU A 227 -7.43 7.61 -7.84
CA LEU A 227 -8.81 7.27 -7.42
C LEU A 227 -9.13 5.83 -7.81
N PHE A 228 -9.37 4.98 -6.80
CA PHE A 228 -9.79 3.58 -6.98
C PHE A 228 -11.24 3.46 -6.54
N ILE A 229 -12.14 3.48 -7.52
CA ILE A 229 -13.59 3.51 -7.33
C ILE A 229 -14.16 2.15 -7.71
N ASP A 230 -15.00 1.58 -6.84
CA ASP A 230 -15.66 0.29 -7.04
C ASP A 230 -14.73 -0.93 -7.24
N LEU A 231 -13.46 -0.82 -6.92
CA LEU A 231 -12.47 -1.89 -7.12
C LEU A 231 -12.29 -2.77 -5.87
N ALA A 232 -12.23 -2.19 -4.67
CA ALA A 232 -12.02 -2.95 -3.44
C ALA A 232 -13.32 -3.61 -2.96
N GLN A 233 -13.26 -4.90 -2.59
CA GLN A 233 -14.38 -5.63 -1.99
C GLN A 233 -14.30 -5.64 -0.47
N MET A 234 -13.11 -5.48 0.09
CA MET A 234 -12.90 -5.39 1.53
C MET A 234 -11.60 -4.67 1.87
N ALA A 235 -11.53 -4.16 3.09
CA ALA A 235 -10.31 -3.68 3.70
C ALA A 235 -10.06 -4.41 5.03
N ILE A 236 -8.82 -4.81 5.28
CA ILE A 236 -8.32 -5.35 6.55
C ILE A 236 -7.56 -4.21 7.21
N ILE A 237 -8.11 -3.73 8.31
CA ILE A 237 -7.56 -2.58 9.05
C ILE A 237 -6.96 -3.09 10.36
N ALA A 238 -5.84 -2.53 10.77
CA ALA A 238 -5.26 -2.81 12.07
C ALA A 238 -4.86 -1.52 12.80
N ASP A 239 -4.84 -1.61 14.11
CA ASP A 239 -4.20 -0.65 15.01
C ASP A 239 -3.26 -1.37 15.97
N ASP A 240 -2.81 -0.71 17.02
CA ASP A 240 -1.88 -1.30 18.00
C ASP A 240 -2.51 -2.42 18.83
N GLN A 241 -3.85 -2.57 18.82
CA GLN A 241 -4.59 -3.51 19.67
C GLN A 241 -5.30 -4.60 18.89
N ALA A 242 -5.91 -4.27 17.73
CA ALA A 242 -6.83 -5.13 17.03
C ALA A 242 -6.65 -5.14 15.50
N THR A 243 -7.28 -6.13 14.88
CA THR A 243 -7.46 -6.20 13.42
C THR A 243 -8.94 -6.43 13.15
N TRP A 244 -9.52 -5.69 12.20
CA TRP A 244 -10.91 -5.85 11.78
C TRP A 244 -11.04 -5.71 10.27
N THR A 245 -12.19 -6.07 9.74
CA THR A 245 -12.50 -5.98 8.32
C THR A 245 -13.64 -5.02 8.08
N ILE A 246 -13.55 -4.26 6.98
CA ILE A 246 -14.62 -3.47 6.41
C ILE A 246 -14.94 -4.11 5.06
N ALA A 247 -16.18 -4.57 4.88
CA ALA A 247 -16.63 -5.12 3.60
C ALA A 247 -17.48 -4.07 2.87
N ARG A 248 -17.49 -4.14 1.56
CA ARG A 248 -18.38 -3.33 0.74
C ARG A 248 -19.83 -3.80 1.00
N PRO A 249 -20.76 -2.85 1.19
CA PRO A 249 -22.18 -3.16 1.36
C PRO A 249 -22.77 -3.96 0.19
#